data_4e0b10c6d70b0f6ab58f9833258f5263
#
_entry.id   4e0b10c6d70b0f6ab58f9833258f5263
#
_cell.length_a   1.000
_cell.length_b   1.000
_cell.length_c   1.000
_cell.angle_alpha   90.00
_cell.angle_beta   90.00
_cell.angle_gamma   90.00
#
_symmetry.space_group_name_H-M   'P 1'
#
loop_
_entity.id
_entity.type
_entity.pdbx_description
1 polymer ?
#
loop_
_entity_poly.entity_id
_entity_poly.type
_entity_poly.pdbx_seq_one_letter_code
_entity_poly.pdbx_strand_id
1 'polypeptide(L)'
;MGSSKKDLRALPADVVDVFGYALYVAQTGKRHDHTKVLKGFGDASVLEVIESQAGNAYRAVYTVRFAAAVVVLHVFQKKSKSGIETPKPDMDLIEARLKKATELVKEGRP
;
A
#
# COMPACT_ATOMS: atom_id res chain seq x y z
N MET A 1 -2.35 -8.35 1.91
CA MET A 1 -1.83 -9.16 2.99
C MET A 1 -2.59 -8.87 4.28
N GLY A 2 -2.75 -9.85 5.14
CA GLY A 2 -3.57 -9.70 6.34
C GLY A 2 -4.98 -9.28 5.97
N SER A 3 -5.47 -8.18 6.58
CA SER A 3 -6.80 -7.64 6.31
C SER A 3 -6.87 -6.72 5.10
N SER A 4 -5.79 -6.56 4.33
CA SER A 4 -5.71 -5.56 3.26
C SER A 4 -6.82 -5.69 2.22
N LYS A 5 -7.13 -6.91 1.80
CA LYS A 5 -8.17 -7.14 0.80
C LYS A 5 -9.56 -6.75 1.34
N LYS A 6 -9.85 -7.12 2.57
CA LYS A 6 -11.11 -6.75 3.23
C LYS A 6 -11.19 -5.24 3.42
N ASP A 7 -10.09 -4.64 3.86
CA ASP A 7 -10.03 -3.20 4.09
C ASP A 7 -10.21 -2.43 2.78
N LEU A 8 -9.62 -2.91 1.69
CA LEU A 8 -9.79 -2.31 0.37
C LEU A 8 -11.26 -2.32 -0.06
N ARG A 9 -11.95 -3.44 0.12
CA ARG A 9 -13.36 -3.58 -0.27
C ARG A 9 -14.30 -2.69 0.53
N ALA A 10 -13.87 -2.28 1.73
CA ALA A 10 -14.67 -1.41 2.59
C ALA A 10 -14.57 0.06 2.23
N LEU A 11 -13.68 0.44 1.31
CA LEU A 11 -13.50 1.82 0.87
C LEU A 11 -14.58 2.23 -0.14
N PRO A 12 -14.80 3.54 -0.35
CA PRO A 12 -15.69 4.01 -1.40
C PRO A 12 -15.31 3.44 -2.76
N ALA A 13 -16.32 3.16 -3.60
CA ALA A 13 -16.10 2.50 -4.89
C ALA A 13 -15.07 3.23 -5.76
N ASP A 14 -15.13 4.57 -5.80
CA ASP A 14 -14.20 5.36 -6.61
C ASP A 14 -12.76 5.18 -6.14
N VAL A 15 -12.57 5.08 -4.82
CA VAL A 15 -11.23 4.88 -4.24
C VAL A 15 -10.73 3.47 -4.56
N VAL A 16 -11.61 2.47 -4.48
CA VAL A 16 -11.27 1.08 -4.86
C VAL A 16 -10.81 1.03 -6.30
N ASP A 17 -11.50 1.72 -7.20
CA ASP A 17 -11.16 1.76 -8.62
C ASP A 17 -9.76 2.37 -8.84
N VAL A 18 -9.46 3.48 -8.16
CA VAL A 18 -8.15 4.13 -8.28
C VAL A 18 -7.04 3.20 -7.77
N PHE A 19 -7.25 2.58 -6.62
CA PHE A 19 -6.24 1.70 -6.04
C PHE A 19 -6.05 0.43 -6.88
N GLY A 20 -7.15 -0.12 -7.41
CA GLY A 20 -7.07 -1.26 -8.30
C GLY A 20 -6.27 -0.95 -9.56
N TYR A 21 -6.51 0.22 -10.16
CA TYR A 21 -5.76 0.65 -11.31
C TYR A 21 -4.28 0.90 -10.97
N ALA A 22 -4.00 1.51 -9.81
CA ALA A 22 -2.63 1.76 -9.38
C ALA A 22 -1.85 0.44 -9.20
N LEU A 23 -2.49 -0.58 -8.63
CA LEU A 23 -1.88 -1.90 -8.48
C LEU A 23 -1.65 -2.58 -9.82
N TYR A 24 -2.59 -2.43 -10.76
CA TYR A 24 -2.42 -2.93 -12.12
C TYR A 24 -1.21 -2.28 -12.79
N VAL A 25 -1.10 -0.96 -12.70
CA VAL A 25 0.02 -0.22 -13.27
C VAL A 25 1.34 -0.68 -12.65
N ALA A 26 1.35 -0.92 -11.33
CA ALA A 26 2.53 -1.42 -10.64
C ALA A 26 2.98 -2.78 -11.17
N GLN A 27 2.04 -3.65 -11.51
CA GLN A 27 2.34 -4.97 -12.07
C GLN A 27 3.03 -4.88 -13.44
N THR A 28 2.83 -3.78 -14.16
CA THR A 28 3.47 -3.55 -15.45
C THR A 28 4.84 -2.89 -15.33
N GLY A 29 5.34 -2.70 -14.10
CA GLY A 29 6.61 -2.04 -13.85
C GLY A 29 6.54 -0.52 -13.84
N LYS A 30 5.34 0.03 -13.89
CA LYS A 30 5.11 1.47 -13.88
C LYS A 30 4.51 1.92 -12.55
N ARG A 31 4.27 3.21 -12.43
CA ARG A 31 3.79 3.82 -11.18
C ARG A 31 2.64 4.77 -11.50
N HIS A 32 1.54 4.62 -10.76
CA HIS A 32 0.42 5.54 -10.86
C HIS A 32 0.83 6.95 -10.39
N ASP A 33 0.22 7.98 -10.98
CA ASP A 33 0.57 9.38 -10.69
C ASP A 33 0.40 9.77 -9.22
N HIS A 34 -0.55 9.16 -8.51
CA HIS A 34 -0.80 9.45 -7.10
C HIS A 34 0.08 8.61 -6.16
N THR A 35 1.13 8.03 -6.67
CA THR A 35 2.00 7.13 -5.91
C THR A 35 3.32 7.81 -5.55
N LYS A 36 3.78 7.58 -4.34
CA LYS A 36 5.11 8.02 -3.90
C LYS A 36 5.83 6.89 -3.19
N VAL A 37 7.16 6.99 -3.12
CA VAL A 37 7.95 6.06 -2.32
C VAL A 37 7.71 6.33 -0.85
N LEU A 38 7.40 5.29 -0.08
CA LEU A 38 7.26 5.41 1.36
C LEU A 38 8.64 5.26 1.99
N LYS A 39 9.06 6.28 2.72
CA LYS A 39 10.37 6.32 3.35
C LYS A 39 10.41 5.43 4.60
N GLY A 40 11.61 4.98 4.95
CA GLY A 40 11.82 4.18 6.16
C GLY A 40 12.05 2.70 5.91
N PHE A 41 12.13 2.27 4.64
CA PHE A 41 12.29 0.86 4.28
C PHE A 41 13.60 0.58 3.55
N GLY A 42 14.52 1.53 3.55
CA GLY A 42 15.86 1.35 3.03
C GLY A 42 16.03 1.51 1.53
N ASP A 43 14.96 1.37 0.76
CA ASP A 43 15.00 1.50 -0.70
C ASP A 43 13.65 2.02 -1.23
N ALA A 44 13.49 2.01 -2.55
CA ALA A 44 12.30 2.54 -3.22
C ALA A 44 11.26 1.46 -3.51
N SER A 45 11.32 0.31 -2.85
CA SER A 45 10.45 -0.82 -3.18
C SER A 45 9.11 -0.81 -2.44
N VAL A 46 8.92 0.07 -1.47
CA VAL A 46 7.65 0.22 -0.75
C VAL A 46 7.02 1.55 -1.17
N LEU A 47 5.79 1.48 -1.64
CA LEU A 47 5.12 2.59 -2.30
C LEU A 47 3.76 2.84 -1.66
N GLU A 48 3.33 4.10 -1.69
CA GLU A 48 2.05 4.50 -1.14
C GLU A 48 1.24 5.24 -2.19
N VAL A 49 0.03 4.77 -2.45
CA VAL A 49 -0.94 5.46 -3.30
C VAL A 49 -1.88 6.24 -2.39
N ILE A 50 -2.10 7.50 -2.70
CA ILE A 50 -2.98 8.37 -1.92
C ILE A 50 -4.13 8.84 -2.79
N GLU A 51 -5.35 8.70 -2.31
CA GLU A 51 -6.54 9.22 -2.96
C GLU A 51 -7.39 9.96 -1.95
N SER A 52 -7.83 11.15 -2.32
CA SER A 52 -8.67 11.99 -1.46
C SER A 52 -10.09 12.01 -2.00
N GLN A 53 -11.07 11.85 -1.12
CA GLN A 53 -12.47 11.94 -1.48
C GLN A 53 -13.26 12.46 -0.28
N ALA A 54 -14.10 13.47 -0.52
CA ALA A 54 -15.01 14.03 0.50
C ALA A 54 -14.28 14.43 1.78
N GLY A 55 -13.09 15.00 1.67
CA GLY A 55 -12.31 15.45 2.82
C GLY A 55 -11.53 14.37 3.55
N ASN A 56 -11.62 13.12 3.09
CA ASN A 56 -10.87 12.00 3.66
C ASN A 56 -9.71 11.62 2.74
N ALA A 57 -8.62 11.21 3.34
CA ALA A 57 -7.48 10.67 2.60
C ALA A 57 -7.44 9.15 2.79
N TYR A 58 -7.42 8.43 1.69
CA TYR A 58 -7.32 6.97 1.68
C TYR A 58 -5.96 6.60 1.14
N ARG A 59 -5.34 5.60 1.75
CA ARG A 59 -3.98 5.18 1.40
C ARG A 59 -3.90 3.68 1.21
N ALA A 60 -3.14 3.28 0.19
CA ALA A 60 -2.81 1.87 -0.04
C ALA A 60 -1.29 1.77 -0.14
N VAL A 61 -0.71 0.91 0.68
CA VAL A 61 0.73 0.68 0.69
C VAL A 61 1.01 -0.69 0.10
N TYR A 62 1.91 -0.75 -0.87
CA TYR A 62 2.27 -2.00 -1.52
C TYR A 62 3.78 -2.05 -1.73
N THR A 63 4.29 -3.24 -2.02
CA THR A 63 5.70 -3.41 -2.33
C THR A 63 5.87 -4.09 -3.69
N VAL A 64 6.91 -3.65 -4.42
CA VAL A 64 7.34 -4.25 -5.68
C VAL A 64 8.66 -5.01 -5.51
N ARG A 65 9.03 -5.28 -4.25
CA ARG A 65 10.30 -5.93 -3.90
C ARG A 65 10.43 -7.34 -4.45
N PHE A 66 9.30 -8.01 -4.64
CA PHE A 66 9.28 -9.41 -5.06
C PHE A 66 9.02 -9.53 -6.56
N ALA A 67 9.85 -10.30 -7.26
CA ALA A 67 9.76 -10.42 -8.70
C ALA A 67 8.44 -11.05 -9.17
N ALA A 68 7.86 -11.92 -8.35
CA ALA A 68 6.69 -12.70 -8.75
C ALA A 68 5.36 -11.95 -8.58
N ALA A 69 5.29 -10.95 -7.74
CA ALA A 69 4.02 -10.30 -7.43
C ALA A 69 4.17 -8.95 -6.76
N VAL A 70 3.16 -8.09 -6.96
CA VAL A 70 2.96 -6.89 -6.17
C VAL A 70 2.17 -7.32 -4.94
N VAL A 71 2.68 -6.99 -3.75
CA VAL A 71 2.03 -7.38 -2.49
C VAL A 71 1.49 -6.15 -1.79
N VAL A 72 0.19 -6.14 -1.53
CA VAL A 72 -0.46 -5.07 -0.77
C VAL A 72 -0.21 -5.32 0.72
N LEU A 73 0.40 -4.35 1.38
CA LEU A 73 0.77 -4.45 2.79
C LEU A 73 -0.28 -3.86 3.73
N HIS A 74 -0.89 -2.76 3.32
CA HIS A 74 -1.84 -2.06 4.20
C HIS A 74 -2.73 -1.13 3.40
N VAL A 75 -4.01 -1.08 3.75
CA VAL A 75 -4.98 -0.15 3.18
C VAL A 75 -5.68 0.53 4.34
N PHE A 76 -5.71 1.85 4.37
CA PHE A 76 -6.28 2.56 5.51
C PHE A 76 -6.78 3.94 5.12
N GLN A 77 -7.66 4.48 5.96
CA GLN A 77 -8.14 5.84 5.85
C GLN A 77 -7.41 6.69 6.89
N LYS A 78 -6.87 7.82 6.46
CA LYS A 78 -6.24 8.77 7.36
C LYS A 78 -7.15 9.98 7.51
N LYS A 79 -7.67 10.18 8.71
CA LYS A 79 -8.39 11.41 9.05
C LYS A 79 -7.33 12.42 9.44
N SER A 80 -6.82 13.12 8.48
CA SER A 80 -5.71 14.01 8.72
C SER A 80 -6.13 15.45 8.63
N LYS A 81 -5.82 16.18 9.67
CA LYS A 81 -5.91 17.65 9.66
C LYS A 81 -4.59 18.28 9.28
N SER A 82 -3.51 17.51 9.33
CA SER A 82 -2.18 18.02 9.03
C SER A 82 -1.23 16.87 8.84
N GLY A 83 -0.26 17.10 7.99
CA GLY A 83 0.82 16.15 7.80
C GLY A 83 0.52 15.13 6.73
N ILE A 84 1.53 14.94 5.94
CA ILE A 84 1.55 13.96 4.85
C ILE A 84 2.18 12.65 5.31
N GLU A 85 2.63 12.61 6.56
CA GLU A 85 3.33 11.45 7.09
C GLU A 85 2.35 10.34 7.48
N THR A 86 2.75 9.12 7.20
CA THR A 86 2.02 7.95 7.65
C THR A 86 2.16 7.81 9.17
N PRO A 87 1.06 7.66 9.91
CA PRO A 87 1.15 7.51 11.37
C PRO A 87 2.01 6.32 11.79
N LYS A 88 2.65 6.43 12.93
CA LYS A 88 3.55 5.39 13.42
C LYS A 88 2.89 4.01 13.59
N PRO A 89 1.66 3.89 14.12
CA PRO A 89 1.02 2.57 14.20
C PRO A 89 0.86 1.91 12.83
N ASP A 90 0.54 2.71 11.81
CA ASP A 90 0.43 2.20 10.44
C ASP A 90 1.80 1.80 9.89
N MET A 91 2.84 2.59 10.17
CA MET A 91 4.21 2.26 9.77
C MET A 91 4.67 0.95 10.40
N ASP A 92 4.38 0.75 11.68
CA ASP A 92 4.75 -0.48 12.39
C ASP A 92 4.05 -1.69 11.79
N LEU A 93 2.77 -1.55 11.44
CA LEU A 93 2.00 -2.61 10.80
C LEU A 93 2.55 -2.94 9.41
N ILE A 94 2.86 -1.92 8.62
CA ILE A 94 3.44 -2.09 7.29
C ILE A 94 4.77 -2.84 7.39
N GLU A 95 5.63 -2.45 8.32
CA GLU A 95 6.93 -3.09 8.53
C GLU A 95 6.77 -4.56 8.91
N ALA A 96 5.85 -4.87 9.84
CA ALA A 96 5.59 -6.23 10.26
C ALA A 96 5.08 -7.09 9.09
N ARG A 97 4.18 -6.54 8.28
CA ARG A 97 3.64 -7.25 7.12
C ARG A 97 4.68 -7.45 6.03
N LEU A 98 5.55 -6.47 5.80
CA LEU A 98 6.64 -6.60 4.84
C LEU A 98 7.59 -7.73 5.27
N LYS A 99 7.91 -7.80 6.54
CA LYS A 99 8.74 -8.87 7.09
C LYS A 99 8.09 -10.22 6.89
N LYS A 100 6.79 -10.32 7.17
CA LYS A 100 6.04 -11.56 6.97
C LYS A 100 5.99 -11.96 5.51
N ALA A 101 5.76 -11.02 4.61
CA ALA A 101 5.76 -11.28 3.16
C ALA A 101 7.12 -11.79 2.70
N THR A 102 8.20 -11.22 3.20
CA THR A 102 9.56 -11.66 2.89
C THR A 102 9.78 -13.12 3.32
N GLU A 103 9.31 -13.48 4.50
CA GLU A 103 9.40 -14.86 5.00
C GLU A 103 8.61 -15.82 4.12
N LEU A 104 7.39 -15.43 3.73
CA LEU A 104 6.55 -16.27 2.87
C LEU A 104 7.18 -16.50 1.51
N VAL A 105 7.80 -15.47 0.92
CA VAL A 105 8.47 -15.60 -0.37
C VAL A 105 9.69 -16.54 -0.26
N LYS A 106 10.46 -16.44 0.83
CA LYS A 106 11.59 -17.36 1.07
C LYS A 106 11.14 -18.80 1.20
N GLU A 107 9.93 -19.04 1.70
CA GLU A 107 9.35 -20.37 1.83
C GLU A 107 8.69 -20.86 0.55
N GLY A 108 8.74 -20.06 -0.53
CA GLY A 108 8.08 -20.37 -1.78
C GLY A 108 6.57 -20.16 -1.75
N ARG A 109 6.07 -19.38 -0.81
CA ARG A 109 4.64 -19.05 -0.65
C ARG A 109 4.41 -17.59 -0.98
N PRO A 110 3.77 -17.31 -2.10
CA PRO A 110 3.44 -15.94 -2.46
C PRO A 110 2.40 -15.31 -1.53
#